data_2418310a4f77bf6272f1fda41069eac0
#
_entry.id   2418310a4f77bf6272f1fda41069eac0
#
_cell.length_a   1.000
_cell.length_b   1.000
_cell.length_c   1.000
_cell.angle_alpha   90.00
_cell.angle_beta   90.00
_cell.angle_gamma   90.00
#
_symmetry.space_group_name_H-M   'P 1'
#
loop_
_entity.id
_entity.type
_entity.pdbx_description
1 polymer ?
#
loop_
_entity_poly.entity_id
_entity_poly.type
_entity_poly.pdbx_seq_one_letter_code
_entity_poly.pdbx_strand_id
1 'polypeptide(L)'
;MLAEELQEQKAVAIDMRLVNAVCTENHELNTVFRNPEVKMSKKVSIVDALFGEHVGKTSLAFLEFVVKKHRSVNLRGISAAYLDLFRESQGIVLSKFTTAEPVDQEVLDMVSQAIAAHTHKEVEMVAKTDPKIIGGFAMEFDNTIYDARLSTRLTKLRQQFEKNIYESKL
;
A
#
# COMPACT_ATOMS: atom_id res chain seq x y z
N MET A 1 16.73 5.05 10.43
CA MET A 1 18.09 4.97 10.97
C MET A 1 19.17 5.08 9.88
N LEU A 2 19.61 4.02 9.15
CA LEU A 2 20.70 4.15 8.15
C LEU A 2 20.44 5.21 7.06
N ALA A 3 19.25 5.27 6.50
CA ALA A 3 18.90 6.26 5.48
C ALA A 3 18.75 7.68 6.06
N GLU A 4 18.38 7.82 7.33
CA GLU A 4 18.34 9.10 8.04
C GLU A 4 19.73 9.65 8.28
N GLU A 5 20.65 8.81 8.74
CA GLU A 5 22.06 9.18 8.97
C GLU A 5 22.75 9.64 7.68
N LEU A 6 22.40 9.03 6.56
CA LEU A 6 22.97 9.34 5.24
C LEU A 6 22.20 10.43 4.48
N GLN A 7 21.12 10.97 5.03
CA GLN A 7 20.22 11.94 4.36
C GLN A 7 19.70 11.49 2.98
N GLU A 8 19.68 10.19 2.73
CA GLU A 8 19.29 9.57 1.45
C GLU A 8 17.86 9.00 1.46
N GLN A 9 17.02 9.44 2.40
CA GLN A 9 15.67 8.88 2.59
C GLN A 9 14.82 8.84 1.32
N LYS A 10 14.86 9.94 0.55
CA LYS A 10 14.05 10.04 -0.70
C LYS A 10 14.55 9.08 -1.78
N ALA A 11 15.88 8.95 -1.93
CA ALA A 11 16.45 8.01 -2.89
C ALA A 11 16.11 6.57 -2.53
N VAL A 12 16.30 6.20 -1.25
CA VAL A 12 15.93 4.87 -0.74
C VAL A 12 14.43 4.61 -0.89
N ALA A 13 13.56 5.61 -0.73
CA ALA A 13 12.12 5.45 -0.93
C ALA A 13 11.77 5.14 -2.40
N ILE A 14 12.46 5.76 -3.35
CA ILE A 14 12.29 5.45 -4.78
C ILE A 14 12.73 4.00 -5.06
N ASP A 15 13.88 3.61 -4.54
CA ASP A 15 14.39 2.24 -4.68
C ASP A 15 13.42 1.21 -4.08
N MET A 16 12.88 1.48 -2.89
CA MET A 16 11.92 0.57 -2.23
C MET A 16 10.57 0.50 -2.96
N ARG A 17 10.15 1.57 -3.64
CA ARG A 17 8.98 1.52 -4.55
C ARG A 17 9.22 0.56 -5.71
N LEU A 18 10.40 0.63 -6.34
CA LEU A 18 10.79 -0.28 -7.41
C LEU A 18 10.82 -1.74 -6.92
N VAL A 19 11.47 -2.00 -5.79
CA VAL A 19 11.53 -3.35 -5.19
C VAL A 19 10.13 -3.88 -4.90
N ASN A 20 9.25 -3.05 -4.32
CA ASN A 20 7.89 -3.46 -4.00
C ASN A 20 7.07 -3.77 -5.26
N ALA A 21 7.19 -2.96 -6.32
CA ALA A 21 6.53 -3.18 -7.60
C ALA A 21 6.98 -4.50 -8.24
N VAL A 22 8.30 -4.70 -8.37
CA VAL A 22 8.89 -5.93 -8.94
C VAL A 22 8.46 -7.17 -8.15
N CYS A 23 8.49 -7.12 -6.81
CA CYS A 23 8.03 -8.22 -5.97
C CYS A 23 6.51 -8.46 -6.05
N THR A 24 5.72 -7.44 -6.38
CA THR A 24 4.26 -7.58 -6.51
C THR A 24 3.87 -8.19 -7.84
N GLU A 25 4.53 -7.79 -8.92
CA GLU A 25 4.24 -8.25 -10.28
C GLU A 25 4.82 -9.63 -10.58
N ASN A 26 5.98 -9.98 -9.99
CA ASN A 26 6.68 -11.23 -10.27
C ASN A 26 6.39 -12.31 -9.23
N HIS A 27 5.40 -13.15 -9.55
CA HIS A 27 5.06 -14.30 -8.69
C HIS A 27 6.19 -15.36 -8.65
N GLU A 28 6.91 -15.54 -9.74
CA GLU A 28 8.04 -16.48 -9.84
C GLU A 28 9.18 -16.09 -8.90
N LEU A 29 9.51 -14.80 -8.83
CA LEU A 29 10.51 -14.27 -7.92
C LEU A 29 10.17 -14.59 -6.45
N ASN A 30 8.91 -14.39 -6.09
CA ASN A 30 8.44 -14.72 -4.74
C ASN A 30 8.53 -16.22 -4.45
N THR A 31 8.28 -17.07 -5.45
CA THR A 31 8.40 -18.52 -5.32
C THR A 31 9.86 -18.93 -5.10
N VAL A 32 10.80 -18.35 -5.85
CA VAL A 32 12.24 -18.60 -5.68
C VAL A 32 12.72 -18.15 -4.30
N PHE A 33 12.24 -17.00 -3.81
CA PHE A 33 12.61 -16.51 -2.47
C PHE A 33 12.03 -17.36 -1.35
N ARG A 34 10.88 -17.98 -1.55
CA ARG A 34 10.26 -18.92 -0.59
C ARG A 34 10.91 -20.29 -0.57
N ASN A 35 11.47 -20.74 -1.70
CA ASN A 35 12.02 -22.08 -1.78
C ASN A 35 13.29 -22.20 -0.91
N PRO A 36 13.33 -23.11 0.09
CA PRO A 36 14.49 -23.32 0.95
C PRO A 36 15.63 -24.05 0.23
N GLU A 37 15.35 -24.79 -0.85
CA GLU A 37 16.36 -25.51 -1.63
C GLU A 37 17.26 -24.58 -2.42
N VAL A 38 16.79 -23.37 -2.74
CA VAL A 38 17.60 -22.39 -3.45
C VAL A 38 18.67 -21.84 -2.52
N LYS A 39 19.94 -22.11 -2.87
CA LYS A 39 21.10 -21.64 -2.09
C LYS A 39 21.07 -20.12 -1.94
N MET A 40 21.49 -19.64 -0.76
CA MET A 40 21.53 -18.20 -0.44
C MET A 40 22.37 -17.40 -1.46
N SER A 41 23.52 -17.94 -1.89
CA SER A 41 24.37 -17.28 -2.89
C SER A 41 23.60 -17.01 -4.19
N LYS A 42 22.75 -17.96 -4.63
CA LYS A 42 21.92 -17.79 -5.82
C LYS A 42 20.84 -16.74 -5.63
N LYS A 43 20.23 -16.66 -4.43
CA LYS A 43 19.26 -15.60 -4.12
C LYS A 43 19.90 -14.21 -4.10
N VAL A 44 21.13 -14.09 -3.59
CA VAL A 44 21.90 -12.84 -3.63
C VAL A 44 22.22 -12.46 -5.08
N SER A 45 22.71 -13.40 -5.91
CA SER A 45 22.98 -13.13 -7.32
C SER A 45 21.73 -12.69 -8.10
N ILE A 46 20.54 -13.22 -7.74
CA ILE A 46 19.26 -12.79 -8.35
C ILE A 46 18.94 -11.35 -7.95
N VAL A 47 19.12 -10.98 -6.68
CA VAL A 47 18.90 -9.61 -6.21
C VAL A 47 19.85 -8.65 -6.90
N ASP A 48 21.13 -9.01 -7.02
CA ASP A 48 22.14 -8.21 -7.69
C ASP A 48 21.83 -8.02 -9.19
N ALA A 49 21.46 -9.09 -9.87
CA ALA A 49 21.09 -9.04 -11.29
C ALA A 49 19.80 -8.21 -11.56
N LEU A 50 18.83 -8.25 -10.65
CA LEU A 50 17.55 -7.53 -10.84
C LEU A 50 17.61 -6.07 -10.39
N PHE A 51 18.38 -5.78 -9.36
CA PHE A 51 18.34 -4.46 -8.72
C PHE A 51 19.68 -3.73 -8.78
N GLY A 52 20.80 -4.41 -9.04
CA GLY A 52 22.15 -3.83 -8.93
C GLY A 52 22.36 -2.57 -9.76
N GLU A 53 21.77 -2.49 -10.95
CA GLU A 53 21.89 -1.33 -11.86
C GLU A 53 20.81 -0.27 -11.60
N HIS A 54 19.76 -0.61 -10.86
CA HIS A 54 18.55 0.22 -10.75
C HIS A 54 18.37 0.88 -9.37
N VAL A 55 19.08 0.41 -8.36
CA VAL A 55 18.97 0.94 -6.99
C VAL A 55 20.31 1.46 -6.49
N GLY A 56 20.24 2.36 -5.53
CA GLY A 56 21.43 2.92 -4.89
C GLY A 56 22.23 1.87 -4.10
N LYS A 57 23.53 2.14 -3.88
CA LYS A 57 24.42 1.22 -3.17
C LYS A 57 23.92 0.86 -1.77
N THR A 58 23.36 1.82 -1.06
CA THR A 58 22.80 1.65 0.30
C THR A 58 21.60 0.69 0.26
N SER A 59 20.70 0.87 -0.70
CA SER A 59 19.53 0.02 -0.91
C SER A 59 19.94 -1.40 -1.31
N LEU A 60 20.90 -1.55 -2.22
CA LEU A 60 21.40 -2.85 -2.65
C LEU A 60 22.03 -3.62 -1.48
N ALA A 61 22.93 -2.98 -0.72
CA ALA A 61 23.55 -3.58 0.45
C ALA A 61 22.50 -4.02 1.49
N PHE A 62 21.43 -3.25 1.66
CA PHE A 62 20.32 -3.62 2.54
C PHE A 62 19.57 -4.85 2.01
N LEU A 63 19.24 -4.90 0.71
CA LEU A 63 18.56 -6.05 0.09
C LEU A 63 19.38 -7.33 0.23
N GLU A 64 20.68 -7.27 -0.06
CA GLU A 64 21.60 -8.38 0.16
C GLU A 64 21.63 -8.84 1.62
N PHE A 65 21.70 -7.88 2.56
CA PHE A 65 21.68 -8.18 3.99
C PHE A 65 20.40 -8.92 4.40
N VAL A 66 19.23 -8.49 3.92
CA VAL A 66 17.95 -9.15 4.18
C VAL A 66 17.97 -10.59 3.66
N VAL A 67 18.52 -10.81 2.45
CA VAL A 67 18.66 -12.15 1.87
C VAL A 67 19.63 -13.01 2.68
N LYS A 68 20.79 -12.46 3.05
CA LYS A 68 21.81 -13.15 3.89
C LYS A 68 21.27 -13.53 5.28
N LYS A 69 20.28 -12.81 5.78
CA LYS A 69 19.56 -13.13 7.04
C LYS A 69 18.36 -14.07 6.87
N HIS A 70 18.24 -14.74 5.70
CA HIS A 70 17.14 -15.66 5.38
C HIS A 70 15.74 -15.03 5.43
N ARG A 71 15.63 -13.71 5.23
CA ARG A 71 14.37 -12.96 5.23
C ARG A 71 13.89 -12.57 3.83
N SER A 72 14.42 -13.17 2.78
CA SER A 72 14.06 -12.89 1.38
C SER A 72 12.56 -13.04 1.10
N VAL A 73 11.87 -13.94 1.80
CA VAL A 73 10.41 -14.14 1.70
C VAL A 73 9.64 -12.86 2.03
N ASN A 74 10.17 -12.04 2.91
CA ASN A 74 9.50 -10.85 3.44
C ASN A 74 9.91 -9.55 2.70
N LEU A 75 10.71 -9.63 1.62
CA LEU A 75 11.19 -8.43 0.90
C LEU A 75 10.06 -7.49 0.51
N ARG A 76 8.96 -8.02 -0.04
CA ARG A 76 7.76 -7.23 -0.36
C ARG A 76 7.17 -6.52 0.87
N GLY A 77 7.03 -7.24 1.98
CA GLY A 77 6.50 -6.66 3.23
C GLY A 77 7.45 -5.62 3.84
N ILE A 78 8.76 -5.86 3.76
CA ILE A 78 9.78 -4.93 4.26
C ILE A 78 9.78 -3.64 3.43
N SER A 79 9.73 -3.73 2.09
CA SER A 79 9.67 -2.55 1.22
C SER A 79 8.38 -1.76 1.42
N ALA A 80 7.23 -2.42 1.57
CA ALA A 80 5.96 -1.75 1.88
C ALA A 80 6.01 -1.04 3.23
N ALA A 81 6.46 -1.71 4.30
CA ALA A 81 6.59 -1.12 5.63
C ALA A 81 7.57 0.08 5.65
N TYR A 82 8.67 0.02 4.89
CA TYR A 82 9.57 1.16 4.76
C TYR A 82 8.86 2.36 4.12
N LEU A 83 8.10 2.14 3.06
CA LEU A 83 7.36 3.21 2.38
C LEU A 83 6.29 3.83 3.29
N ASP A 84 5.63 3.04 4.13
CA ASP A 84 4.66 3.54 5.10
C ASP A 84 5.32 4.40 6.16
N LEU A 85 6.46 3.95 6.73
CA LEU A 85 7.25 4.74 7.68
C LEU A 85 7.83 6.02 7.05
N PHE A 86 8.26 5.93 5.79
CA PHE A 86 8.74 7.11 5.05
C PHE A 86 7.63 8.15 4.89
N ARG A 87 6.40 7.75 4.49
CA ARG A 87 5.24 8.66 4.40
C ARG A 87 4.95 9.29 5.76
N GLU A 88 4.93 8.48 6.81
CA GLU A 88 4.71 8.96 8.17
C GLU A 88 5.74 10.02 8.58
N SER A 89 7.03 9.77 8.30
CA SER A 89 8.13 10.71 8.60
C SER A 89 8.05 12.03 7.82
N GLN A 90 7.47 11.99 6.62
CA GLN A 90 7.24 13.18 5.77
C GLN A 90 5.88 13.85 6.06
N GLY A 91 5.06 13.30 6.94
CA GLY A 91 3.72 13.80 7.19
C GLY A 91 2.77 13.61 6.00
N ILE A 92 2.99 12.57 5.18
CA ILE A 92 2.16 12.24 4.03
C ILE A 92 1.14 11.18 4.44
N VAL A 93 -0.13 11.42 4.14
CA VAL A 93 -1.23 10.45 4.34
C VAL A 93 -1.51 9.73 3.02
N LEU A 94 -1.37 8.41 3.04
CA LEU A 94 -1.82 7.58 1.91
C LEU A 94 -3.34 7.41 2.00
N SER A 95 -4.06 7.89 0.98
CA SER A 95 -5.49 7.67 0.82
C SER A 95 -5.78 6.73 -0.34
N LYS A 96 -6.52 5.65 -0.06
CA LYS A 96 -7.02 4.72 -1.09
C LYS A 96 -8.47 5.05 -1.37
N PHE A 97 -8.75 5.44 -2.60
CA PHE A 97 -10.09 5.76 -3.06
C PHE A 97 -10.58 4.69 -4.03
N THR A 98 -11.61 3.94 -3.64
CA THR A 98 -12.13 2.82 -4.43
C THR A 98 -13.53 3.13 -4.92
N THR A 99 -13.75 3.04 -6.24
CA THR A 99 -15.01 3.36 -6.91
C THR A 99 -15.44 2.24 -7.85
N ALA A 100 -16.71 2.26 -8.28
CA ALA A 100 -17.23 1.31 -9.27
C ALA A 100 -16.66 1.56 -10.68
N GLU A 101 -16.46 2.82 -11.05
CA GLU A 101 -15.98 3.27 -12.34
C GLU A 101 -14.75 4.19 -12.17
N PRO A 102 -13.94 4.36 -13.21
CA PRO A 102 -12.85 5.33 -13.18
C PRO A 102 -13.35 6.73 -12.84
N VAL A 103 -12.61 7.46 -12.04
CA VAL A 103 -12.97 8.80 -11.56
C VAL A 103 -12.07 9.82 -12.21
N ASP A 104 -12.63 10.96 -12.57
CA ASP A 104 -11.89 12.08 -13.15
C ASP A 104 -10.89 12.67 -12.14
N GLN A 105 -9.78 13.19 -12.68
CA GLN A 105 -8.71 13.77 -11.86
C GLN A 105 -9.22 14.92 -10.97
N GLU A 106 -10.15 15.73 -11.48
CA GLU A 106 -10.75 16.84 -10.72
C GLU A 106 -11.42 16.38 -9.43
N VAL A 107 -12.09 15.22 -9.45
CA VAL A 107 -12.74 14.66 -8.26
C VAL A 107 -11.70 14.15 -7.27
N LEU A 108 -10.64 13.51 -7.76
CA LEU A 108 -9.52 13.06 -6.92
C LEU A 108 -8.83 14.24 -6.23
N ASP A 109 -8.63 15.33 -6.96
CA ASP A 109 -8.02 16.55 -6.42
C ASP A 109 -8.91 17.21 -5.36
N MET A 110 -10.24 17.28 -5.57
CA MET A 110 -11.18 17.78 -4.57
C MET A 110 -11.18 16.92 -3.29
N VAL A 111 -11.19 15.61 -3.43
CA VAL A 111 -11.15 14.68 -2.29
C VAL A 111 -9.82 14.80 -1.55
N SER A 112 -8.71 14.88 -2.29
CA SER A 112 -7.37 15.08 -1.73
C SER A 112 -7.29 16.37 -0.91
N GLN A 113 -7.79 17.48 -1.43
CA GLN A 113 -7.85 18.77 -0.72
C GLN A 113 -8.71 18.70 0.55
N ALA A 114 -9.86 18.02 0.49
CA ALA A 114 -10.72 17.85 1.66
C ALA A 114 -10.03 17.04 2.77
N ILE A 115 -9.30 15.98 2.41
CA ILE A 115 -8.53 15.18 3.38
C ILE A 115 -7.38 16.03 3.93
N ALA A 116 -6.64 16.73 3.08
CA ALA A 116 -5.53 17.60 3.50
C ALA A 116 -5.99 18.69 4.47
N ALA A 117 -7.16 19.31 4.22
CA ALA A 117 -7.75 20.30 5.11
C ALA A 117 -8.15 19.72 6.49
N HIS A 118 -8.55 18.45 6.52
CA HIS A 118 -8.92 17.76 7.77
C HIS A 118 -7.72 17.24 8.55
N THR A 119 -6.72 16.70 7.86
CA THR A 119 -5.54 16.07 8.48
C THR A 119 -4.38 17.04 8.69
N HIS A 120 -4.37 18.18 8.02
CA HIS A 120 -3.25 19.13 7.94
C HIS A 120 -1.93 18.48 7.43
N LYS A 121 -2.07 17.44 6.60
CA LYS A 121 -0.96 16.69 6.03
C LYS A 121 -1.05 16.66 4.51
N GLU A 122 0.06 16.38 3.84
CA GLU A 122 0.06 16.12 2.39
C GLU A 122 -0.61 14.77 2.11
N VAL A 123 -1.38 14.68 1.01
CA VAL A 123 -2.17 13.49 0.69
C VAL A 123 -1.67 12.85 -0.60
N GLU A 124 -1.22 11.60 -0.50
CA GLU A 124 -0.94 10.73 -1.65
C GLU A 124 -2.20 9.92 -1.96
N MET A 125 -2.89 10.23 -3.09
CA MET A 125 -4.13 9.55 -3.48
C MET A 125 -3.83 8.37 -4.40
N VAL A 126 -4.38 7.19 -4.05
CA VAL A 126 -4.37 6.01 -4.91
C VAL A 126 -5.80 5.65 -5.28
N ALA A 127 -6.16 5.91 -6.54
CA ALA A 127 -7.46 5.51 -7.08
C ALA A 127 -7.44 4.03 -7.51
N LYS A 128 -8.50 3.31 -7.15
CA LYS A 128 -8.72 1.92 -7.55
C LYS A 128 -10.14 1.76 -8.05
N THR A 129 -10.32 1.07 -9.17
CA THR A 129 -11.64 0.67 -9.67
C THR A 129 -11.93 -0.76 -9.28
N ASP A 130 -13.09 -1.00 -8.66
CA ASP A 130 -13.59 -2.33 -8.33
C ASP A 130 -15.01 -2.51 -8.90
N PRO A 131 -15.17 -3.27 -10.00
CA PRO A 131 -16.47 -3.52 -10.63
C PRO A 131 -17.50 -4.22 -9.74
N LYS A 132 -17.08 -4.77 -8.60
CA LYS A 132 -18.00 -5.38 -7.62
C LYS A 132 -18.78 -4.33 -6.83
N ILE A 133 -18.35 -3.09 -6.85
CA ILE A 133 -19.06 -1.98 -6.21
C ILE A 133 -20.21 -1.58 -7.14
N ILE A 134 -21.47 -1.77 -6.69
CA ILE A 134 -22.68 -1.44 -7.47
C ILE A 134 -22.81 0.09 -7.65
N GLY A 135 -22.22 0.88 -6.75
CA GLY A 135 -22.22 2.34 -6.77
C GLY A 135 -21.77 2.93 -5.46
N GLY A 136 -21.42 4.22 -5.48
CA GLY A 136 -20.78 4.92 -4.38
C GLY A 136 -19.27 4.70 -4.36
N PHE A 137 -18.65 4.95 -3.21
CA PHE A 137 -17.19 4.84 -3.04
C PHE A 137 -16.83 4.31 -1.66
N ALA A 138 -15.63 3.77 -1.55
CA ALA A 138 -14.97 3.51 -0.28
C ALA A 138 -13.64 4.26 -0.26
N MET A 139 -13.34 4.90 0.86
CA MET A 139 -12.12 5.66 1.07
C MET A 139 -11.45 5.20 2.36
N GLU A 140 -10.15 4.92 2.28
CA GLU A 140 -9.32 4.54 3.41
C GLU A 140 -8.19 5.56 3.55
N PHE A 141 -8.08 6.24 4.67
CA PHE A 141 -6.99 7.13 5.00
C PHE A 141 -6.76 7.17 6.52
N ASP A 142 -5.51 7.29 6.94
CA ASP A 142 -5.08 7.44 8.34
C ASP A 142 -5.78 6.44 9.31
N ASN A 143 -5.81 5.15 8.96
CA ASN A 143 -6.52 4.08 9.68
C ASN A 143 -8.05 4.24 9.77
N THR A 144 -8.64 5.19 9.05
CA THR A 144 -10.07 5.42 9.01
C THR A 144 -10.64 4.93 7.68
N ILE A 145 -11.72 4.16 7.75
CA ILE A 145 -12.44 3.68 6.55
C ILE A 145 -13.76 4.43 6.43
N TYR A 146 -13.90 5.17 5.34
CA TYR A 146 -15.14 5.82 4.94
C TYR A 146 -15.83 4.97 3.88
N ASP A 147 -16.88 4.27 4.27
CA ASP A 147 -17.65 3.41 3.36
C ASP A 147 -18.98 4.09 3.00
N ALA A 148 -19.03 4.65 1.80
CA ALA A 148 -20.22 5.27 1.21
C ALA A 148 -20.82 4.42 0.08
N ARG A 149 -20.50 3.12 0.01
CA ARG A 149 -21.06 2.20 -0.99
C ARG A 149 -22.56 2.04 -0.81
N LEU A 150 -23.28 1.99 -1.93
CA LEU A 150 -24.74 1.77 -1.94
C LEU A 150 -25.12 0.44 -1.29
N SER A 151 -24.33 -0.62 -1.52
CA SER A 151 -24.54 -1.93 -0.89
C SER A 151 -24.55 -1.87 0.63
N THR A 152 -23.62 -1.11 1.23
CA THR A 152 -23.54 -0.93 2.68
C THR A 152 -24.71 -0.13 3.21
N ARG A 153 -25.14 0.92 2.48
CA ARG A 153 -26.33 1.71 2.83
C ARG A 153 -27.61 0.88 2.79
N LEU A 154 -27.78 0.05 1.74
CA LEU A 154 -28.93 -0.86 1.60
C LEU A 154 -28.94 -1.92 2.72
N THR A 155 -27.78 -2.47 3.06
CA THR A 155 -27.67 -3.44 4.16
C THR A 155 -28.05 -2.81 5.51
N LYS A 156 -27.59 -1.58 5.78
CA LYS A 156 -27.97 -0.85 7.00
C LYS A 156 -29.47 -0.55 7.05
N LEU A 157 -30.05 -0.12 5.94
CA LEU A 157 -31.51 0.10 5.85
C LEU A 157 -32.28 -1.20 6.09
N ARG A 158 -31.90 -2.31 5.46
CA ARG A 158 -32.52 -3.61 5.68
C ARG A 158 -32.49 -4.01 7.16
N GLN A 159 -31.33 -3.88 7.81
CA GLN A 159 -31.18 -4.16 9.25
C GLN A 159 -32.07 -3.26 10.12
N GLN A 160 -32.24 -1.99 9.75
CA GLN A 160 -33.13 -1.09 10.47
C GLN A 160 -34.59 -1.51 10.33
N PHE A 161 -35.04 -1.91 9.13
CA PHE A 161 -36.40 -2.44 8.93
C PHE A 161 -36.63 -3.75 9.67
N GLU A 162 -35.65 -4.66 9.66
CA GLU A 162 -35.75 -5.94 10.40
C GLU A 162 -35.86 -5.71 11.92
N LYS A 163 -35.17 -4.70 12.48
CA LYS A 163 -35.30 -4.33 13.90
C LYS A 163 -36.62 -3.67 14.24
N ASN A 164 -37.16 -2.80 13.37
CA ASN A 164 -38.41 -2.07 13.62
C ASN A 164 -39.68 -2.95 13.53
N ILE A 165 -39.61 -4.11 12.93
CA ILE A 165 -40.78 -5.04 12.85
C ILE A 165 -41.07 -5.67 14.22
N TYR A 166 -40.15 -5.65 15.17
CA TYR A 166 -40.32 -6.26 16.51
C TYR A 166 -40.70 -5.29 17.62
N GLU A 167 -40.83 -3.99 17.37
CA GLU A 167 -41.46 -3.07 18.35
C GLU A 167 -42.97 -3.02 18.08
N SER A 168 -43.65 -4.08 18.44
CA SER A 168 -45.10 -4.07 18.61
C SER A 168 -45.41 -3.16 19.79
N LYS A 169 -46.01 -1.99 19.52
CA LYS A 169 -46.61 -1.18 20.55
C LYS A 169 -47.82 -1.91 21.12
N LEU A 170 -47.66 -2.56 22.26
CA LEU A 170 -48.75 -2.87 23.19
C LEU A 170 -49.02 -1.64 24.08
#